data_47df95939062c2db25dfaeb3ac0569ad
#
_entry.id   47df95939062c2db25dfaeb3ac0569ad
#
_cell.length_a   1.000
_cell.length_b   1.000
_cell.length_c   1.000
_cell.angle_alpha   90.00
_cell.angle_beta   90.00
_cell.angle_gamma   90.00
#
_symmetry.space_group_name_H-M   'P 1'
#
loop_
_entity.id
_entity.type
_entity.pdbx_description
1 polymer ?
#
loop_
_entity_poly.entity_id
_entity_poly.type
_entity_poly.pdbx_seq_one_letter_code
_entity_poly.pdbx_strand_id
1 'polypeptide(L)'
;MKLNEITLSQYITYAGNLFKCIFKRTAILQKKVEGFSGISTIAKQKIIESMQEVLEDSQTLELETEMHYEEGFPHTTYWEELKIYIDKYKTQPWNLYADMKSRRINGLYSSFLYYYAKGLVDDITLLEGWASEVRI
;
A
#
# COMPACT_ATOMS: atom_id res chain seq x y z
N MET A 1 3.34 -15.44 27.69
CA MET A 1 4.00 -15.17 26.38
C MET A 1 3.07 -15.51 25.26
N LYS A 2 2.84 -14.60 24.37
CA LYS A 2 1.97 -14.83 23.20
C LYS A 2 2.75 -15.63 22.15
N LEU A 3 2.14 -16.68 21.63
CA LEU A 3 2.77 -17.57 20.63
C LEU A 3 3.02 -16.88 19.28
N ASN A 4 2.31 -15.77 19.01
CA ASN A 4 2.38 -15.03 17.75
C ASN A 4 3.11 -13.69 17.87
N GLU A 5 3.83 -13.49 18.97
CA GLU A 5 4.56 -12.26 19.18
C GLU A 5 5.76 -12.19 18.26
N ILE A 6 5.85 -11.15 17.45
CA ILE A 6 7.00 -10.94 16.56
C ILE A 6 8.00 -10.00 17.19
N THR A 7 9.27 -10.25 16.92
CA THR A 7 10.35 -9.37 17.38
C THR A 7 10.43 -8.14 16.49
N LEU A 8 11.09 -7.08 16.99
CA LEU A 8 11.35 -5.89 16.19
C LEU A 8 12.13 -6.22 14.92
N SER A 9 13.10 -7.12 15.01
CA SER A 9 13.89 -7.55 13.85
C SER A 9 13.01 -8.22 12.79
N GLN A 10 12.11 -9.09 13.22
CA GLN A 10 11.14 -9.73 12.30
C GLN A 10 10.21 -8.71 11.66
N TYR A 11 9.72 -7.75 12.45
CA TYR A 11 8.86 -6.68 11.94
C TYR A 11 9.55 -5.91 10.81
N ILE A 12 10.79 -5.49 11.02
CA ILE A 12 11.55 -4.72 10.04
C ILE A 12 11.72 -5.50 8.73
N THR A 13 12.04 -6.79 8.84
CA THR A 13 12.15 -7.66 7.66
C THR A 13 10.82 -7.79 6.93
N TYR A 14 9.74 -8.08 7.66
CA TYR A 14 8.43 -8.27 7.06
C TYR A 14 7.89 -6.98 6.45
N ALA A 15 7.97 -5.87 7.17
CA ALA A 15 7.50 -4.58 6.70
C ALA A 15 8.29 -4.09 5.48
N GLY A 16 9.61 -4.19 5.53
CA GLY A 16 10.47 -3.81 4.41
C GLY A 16 10.15 -4.60 3.14
N ASN A 17 9.99 -5.92 3.27
CA ASN A 17 9.62 -6.78 2.14
C ASN A 17 8.22 -6.45 1.62
N LEU A 18 7.29 -6.17 2.52
CA LEU A 18 5.92 -5.82 2.15
C LEU A 18 5.89 -4.51 1.33
N PHE A 19 6.58 -3.47 1.77
CA PHE A 19 6.67 -2.21 1.03
C PHE A 19 7.27 -2.42 -0.36
N LYS A 20 8.30 -3.24 -0.48
CA LYS A 20 8.89 -3.60 -1.79
C LYS A 20 7.88 -4.30 -2.68
N CYS A 21 7.12 -5.24 -2.15
CA CYS A 21 6.09 -5.95 -2.90
C CYS A 21 4.97 -5.02 -3.37
N ILE A 22 4.50 -4.14 -2.49
CA ILE A 22 3.48 -3.14 -2.84
C ILE A 22 3.99 -2.23 -3.96
N PHE A 23 5.23 -1.75 -3.83
CA PHE A 23 5.85 -0.90 -4.84
C PHE A 23 5.91 -1.61 -6.20
N LYS A 24 6.44 -2.84 -6.25
CA LYS A 24 6.59 -3.59 -7.50
C LYS A 24 5.26 -3.87 -8.18
N ARG A 25 4.26 -4.32 -7.43
CA ARG A 25 2.94 -4.61 -7.98
C ARG A 25 2.27 -3.36 -8.52
N THR A 26 2.37 -2.26 -7.77
CA THR A 26 1.78 -0.99 -8.17
C THR A 26 2.46 -0.43 -9.43
N ALA A 27 3.79 -0.52 -9.52
CA ALA A 27 4.54 -0.06 -10.70
C ALA A 27 4.15 -0.85 -11.95
N ILE A 28 4.01 -2.17 -11.84
CA ILE A 28 3.60 -3.03 -12.96
C ILE A 28 2.19 -2.66 -13.42
N LEU A 29 1.26 -2.49 -12.49
CA LEU A 29 -0.12 -2.16 -12.81
C LEU A 29 -0.23 -0.76 -13.41
N GLN A 30 0.52 0.21 -12.89
CA GLN A 30 0.57 1.57 -13.43
C GLN A 30 0.94 1.57 -14.92
N LYS A 31 1.96 0.78 -15.29
CA LYS A 31 2.36 0.65 -16.70
C LYS A 31 1.27 0.03 -17.57
N LYS A 32 0.55 -0.96 -17.04
CA LYS A 32 -0.58 -1.57 -17.75
C LYS A 32 -1.70 -0.57 -17.96
N VAL A 33 -1.98 0.27 -16.96
CA VAL A 33 -2.97 1.33 -17.05
C VAL A 33 -2.59 2.35 -18.11
N GLU A 34 -1.32 2.76 -18.16
CA GLU A 34 -0.83 3.71 -19.15
C GLU A 34 -1.04 3.22 -20.59
N GLY A 35 -0.88 1.92 -20.82
CA GLY A 35 -1.07 1.30 -22.14
C GLY A 35 -2.51 0.96 -22.49
N PHE A 36 -3.45 1.14 -21.58
CA PHE A 36 -4.83 0.74 -21.81
C PHE A 36 -5.62 1.85 -22.52
N SER A 37 -6.28 1.52 -23.62
CA SER A 37 -6.99 2.49 -24.47
C SER A 37 -8.51 2.49 -24.28
N GLY A 38 -9.04 1.60 -23.46
CA GLY A 38 -10.49 1.41 -23.30
C GLY A 38 -11.18 2.34 -22.30
N ILE A 39 -10.50 3.33 -21.75
CA ILE A 39 -11.06 4.27 -20.78
C ILE A 39 -10.73 5.71 -21.18
N SER A 40 -11.49 6.65 -20.61
CA SER A 40 -11.25 8.07 -20.88
C SER A 40 -9.89 8.51 -20.33
N THR A 41 -9.31 9.54 -20.93
CA THR A 41 -8.04 10.12 -20.49
C THR A 41 -8.12 10.63 -19.05
N ILE A 42 -9.24 11.22 -18.65
CA ILE A 42 -9.46 11.73 -17.30
C ILE A 42 -9.45 10.58 -16.27
N ALA A 43 -10.18 9.50 -16.56
CA ALA A 43 -10.22 8.34 -15.67
C ALA A 43 -8.84 7.68 -15.56
N LYS A 44 -8.13 7.52 -16.68
CA LYS A 44 -6.78 6.98 -16.72
C LYS A 44 -5.82 7.80 -15.86
N GLN A 45 -5.85 9.12 -16.01
CA GLN A 45 -4.99 10.03 -15.26
C GLN A 45 -5.23 9.94 -13.76
N LYS A 46 -6.49 9.86 -13.35
CA LYS A 46 -6.86 9.72 -11.94
C LYS A 46 -6.30 8.44 -11.33
N ILE A 47 -6.38 7.33 -12.08
CA ILE A 47 -5.84 6.04 -11.63
C ILE A 47 -4.32 6.12 -11.50
N ILE A 48 -3.64 6.67 -12.50
CA ILE A 48 -2.17 6.81 -12.52
C ILE A 48 -1.69 7.65 -11.36
N GLU A 49 -2.34 8.78 -11.09
CA GLU A 49 -1.99 9.67 -9.98
C GLU A 49 -2.17 8.97 -8.63
N SER A 50 -3.25 8.23 -8.45
CA SER A 50 -3.49 7.46 -7.23
C SER A 50 -2.41 6.40 -7.01
N MET A 51 -2.02 5.70 -8.07
CA MET A 51 -0.95 4.69 -7.99
C MET A 51 0.41 5.33 -7.70
N GLN A 52 0.66 6.52 -8.24
CA GLN A 52 1.90 7.25 -8.00
C GLN A 52 2.05 7.60 -6.52
N GLU A 53 0.96 7.98 -5.85
CA GLU A 53 0.99 8.22 -4.40
C GLU A 53 1.37 6.96 -3.63
N VAL A 54 0.82 5.80 -4.00
CA VAL A 54 1.17 4.53 -3.36
C VAL A 54 2.66 4.22 -3.54
N LEU A 55 3.20 4.43 -4.75
CA LEU A 55 4.62 4.21 -5.04
C LEU A 55 5.51 5.08 -4.15
N GLU A 56 5.23 6.36 -4.09
CA GLU A 56 6.02 7.33 -3.31
C GLU A 56 5.96 7.04 -1.82
N ASP A 57 4.77 6.85 -1.29
CA ASP A 57 4.57 6.61 0.14
C ASP A 57 5.18 5.27 0.58
N SER A 58 5.05 4.23 -0.24
CA SER A 58 5.62 2.91 0.07
C SER A 58 7.15 2.95 0.07
N GLN A 59 7.75 3.65 -0.89
CA GLN A 59 9.20 3.80 -0.95
C GLN A 59 9.72 4.61 0.23
N THR A 60 9.03 5.67 0.61
CA THR A 60 9.40 6.48 1.76
C THR A 60 9.40 5.65 3.04
N LEU A 61 8.34 4.87 3.28
CA LEU A 61 8.25 4.05 4.48
C LEU A 61 9.24 2.89 4.49
N GLU A 62 9.56 2.32 3.32
CA GLU A 62 10.61 1.31 3.22
C GLU A 62 11.96 1.87 3.71
N LEU A 63 12.32 3.05 3.21
CA LEU A 63 13.58 3.71 3.60
C LEU A 63 13.57 4.11 5.08
N GLU A 64 12.46 4.65 5.58
CA GLU A 64 12.35 5.03 6.99
C GLU A 64 12.41 3.82 7.92
N THR A 65 11.86 2.69 7.52
CA THR A 65 11.94 1.46 8.30
C THR A 65 13.39 1.04 8.50
N GLU A 66 14.21 1.09 7.45
CA GLU A 66 15.63 0.79 7.54
C GLU A 66 16.40 1.82 8.39
N MET A 67 16.14 3.11 8.18
CA MET A 67 16.80 4.18 8.93
C MET A 67 16.52 4.08 10.42
N HIS A 68 15.27 3.93 10.80
CA HIS A 68 14.90 3.86 12.21
C HIS A 68 15.42 2.59 12.87
N TYR A 69 15.59 1.51 12.12
CA TYR A 69 16.23 0.32 12.64
C TYR A 69 17.69 0.59 13.06
N GLU A 70 18.44 1.28 12.21
CA GLU A 70 19.84 1.64 12.50
C GLU A 70 19.97 2.63 13.66
N GLU A 71 18.99 3.53 13.80
CA GLU A 71 18.97 4.55 14.86
C GLU A 71 18.41 4.03 16.19
N GLY A 72 17.83 2.85 16.21
CA GLY A 72 17.23 2.25 17.40
C GLY A 72 15.75 2.54 17.56
N PHE A 73 14.91 1.61 17.20
CA PHE A 73 13.49 1.64 17.47
C PHE A 73 13.19 1.57 18.96
N PRO A 74 11.99 2.04 19.38
CA PRO A 74 10.91 2.63 18.61
C PRO A 74 11.05 4.15 18.48
N HIS A 75 10.70 4.68 17.28
CA HIS A 75 10.60 6.12 17.05
C HIS A 75 9.13 6.52 16.92
N THR A 76 8.69 7.47 17.72
CA THR A 76 7.32 7.96 17.72
C THR A 76 6.89 8.48 16.36
N THR A 77 7.75 9.25 15.69
CA THR A 77 7.49 9.80 14.36
C THR A 77 7.22 8.70 13.33
N TYR A 78 8.01 7.64 13.33
CA TYR A 78 7.82 6.52 12.43
C TYR A 78 6.43 5.88 12.61
N TRP A 79 6.03 5.63 13.87
CA TRP A 79 4.75 5.01 14.14
C TRP A 79 3.57 5.90 13.76
N GLU A 80 3.71 7.21 13.91
CA GLU A 80 2.70 8.17 13.48
C GLU A 80 2.55 8.19 11.95
N GLU A 81 3.66 8.21 11.22
CA GLU A 81 3.65 8.16 9.75
C GLU A 81 3.09 6.84 9.23
N LEU A 82 3.45 5.73 9.88
CA LEU A 82 2.90 4.42 9.56
C LEU A 82 1.38 4.38 9.75
N LYS A 83 0.88 4.98 10.83
CA LYS A 83 -0.56 5.05 11.09
C LYS A 83 -1.28 5.83 9.99
N ILE A 84 -0.72 6.96 9.57
CA ILE A 84 -1.28 7.76 8.48
C ILE A 84 -1.34 6.93 7.19
N TYR A 85 -0.27 6.22 6.86
CA TYR A 85 -0.21 5.33 5.70
C TYR A 85 -1.28 4.24 5.76
N ILE A 86 -1.41 3.58 6.90
CA ILE A 86 -2.39 2.52 7.10
C ILE A 86 -3.81 3.07 6.92
N ASP A 87 -4.15 4.17 7.59
CA ASP A 87 -5.48 4.78 7.53
C ASP A 87 -5.82 5.18 6.09
N LYS A 88 -4.86 5.75 5.37
CA LYS A 88 -5.02 6.18 3.99
C LYS A 88 -5.29 4.98 3.06
N TYR A 89 -4.47 3.94 3.13
CA TYR A 89 -4.52 2.84 2.17
C TYR A 89 -5.45 1.68 2.56
N LYS A 90 -6.16 1.80 3.66
CA LYS A 90 -7.28 0.89 3.96
C LYS A 90 -8.58 1.33 3.26
N THR A 91 -8.71 2.61 2.95
CA THR A 91 -9.95 3.17 2.38
C THR A 91 -9.81 3.68 0.94
N GLN A 92 -8.72 4.37 0.62
CA GLN A 92 -8.56 5.00 -0.69
C GLN A 92 -8.67 4.05 -1.89
N PRO A 93 -8.06 2.84 -1.87
CA PRO A 93 -8.19 1.93 -3.01
C PRO A 93 -9.62 1.53 -3.30
N TRP A 94 -10.42 1.31 -2.24
CA TRP A 94 -11.84 1.00 -2.41
C TRP A 94 -12.65 2.18 -2.94
N ASN A 95 -12.32 3.38 -2.49
CA ASN A 95 -12.95 4.61 -2.98
C ASN A 95 -12.64 4.82 -4.46
N LEU A 96 -11.40 4.60 -4.87
CA LEU A 96 -11.00 4.68 -6.27
C LEU A 96 -11.73 3.64 -7.11
N TYR A 97 -11.78 2.40 -6.64
CA TYR A 97 -12.49 1.33 -7.32
C TYR A 97 -13.98 1.66 -7.49
N ALA A 98 -14.65 2.13 -6.44
CA ALA A 98 -16.06 2.49 -6.48
C ALA A 98 -16.34 3.63 -7.46
N ASP A 99 -15.47 4.67 -7.44
CA ASP A 99 -15.58 5.80 -8.36
C ASP A 99 -15.43 5.35 -9.83
N MET A 100 -14.45 4.51 -10.11
CA MET A 100 -14.24 4.00 -11.47
C MET A 100 -15.35 3.07 -11.93
N LYS A 101 -15.87 2.25 -11.03
CA LYS A 101 -17.01 1.38 -11.33
C LYS A 101 -18.25 2.20 -11.67
N SER A 102 -18.52 3.29 -10.96
CA SER A 102 -19.66 4.16 -11.23
C SER A 102 -19.57 4.86 -12.59
N ARG A 103 -18.37 5.00 -13.13
CA ARG A 103 -18.12 5.57 -14.47
C ARG A 103 -18.21 4.55 -15.59
N ARG A 104 -18.72 3.34 -15.31
CA ARG A 104 -18.93 2.27 -16.29
C ARG A 104 -17.66 1.86 -17.04
N ILE A 105 -16.57 1.67 -16.30
CA ILE A 105 -15.34 1.15 -16.87
C ILE A 105 -15.56 -0.29 -17.36
N ASN A 106 -14.85 -0.68 -18.43
CA ASN A 106 -14.86 -2.03 -18.95
C ASN A 106 -14.72 -3.07 -17.81
N GLY A 107 -15.57 -4.13 -17.86
CA GLY A 107 -15.63 -5.13 -16.79
C GLY A 107 -14.31 -5.79 -16.46
N LEU A 108 -13.47 -6.11 -17.47
CA LEU A 108 -12.15 -6.68 -17.26
C LEU A 108 -11.26 -5.72 -16.48
N TYR A 109 -11.29 -4.46 -16.86
CA TYR A 109 -10.51 -3.42 -16.23
C TYR A 109 -10.96 -3.17 -14.79
N SER A 110 -12.27 -3.16 -14.58
CA SER A 110 -12.87 -3.05 -13.24
C SER A 110 -12.42 -4.22 -12.35
N SER A 111 -12.29 -5.43 -12.91
CA SER A 111 -11.80 -6.59 -12.17
C SER A 111 -10.35 -6.43 -11.75
N PHE A 112 -9.49 -5.92 -12.62
CA PHE A 112 -8.09 -5.63 -12.24
C PHE A 112 -8.00 -4.63 -11.10
N LEU A 113 -8.79 -3.56 -11.16
CA LEU A 113 -8.82 -2.55 -10.08
C LEU A 113 -9.34 -3.15 -8.78
N TYR A 114 -10.33 -4.02 -8.85
CA TYR A 114 -10.84 -4.72 -7.66
C TYR A 114 -9.75 -5.56 -6.99
N TYR A 115 -9.06 -6.40 -7.76
CA TYR A 115 -8.01 -7.25 -7.22
C TYR A 115 -6.85 -6.45 -6.67
N TYR A 116 -6.51 -5.36 -7.33
CA TYR A 116 -5.48 -4.44 -6.83
C TYR A 116 -5.89 -3.82 -5.49
N ALA A 117 -7.10 -3.27 -5.43
CA ALA A 117 -7.60 -2.65 -4.20
C ALA A 117 -7.65 -3.64 -3.05
N LYS A 118 -8.16 -4.84 -3.32
CA LYS A 118 -8.24 -5.91 -2.32
C LYS A 118 -6.85 -6.32 -1.82
N GLY A 119 -5.92 -6.55 -2.73
CA GLY A 119 -4.55 -6.95 -2.37
C GLY A 119 -3.84 -5.89 -1.54
N LEU A 120 -4.00 -4.63 -1.89
CA LEU A 120 -3.40 -3.55 -1.13
C LEU A 120 -3.98 -3.45 0.28
N VAL A 121 -5.29 -3.54 0.42
CA VAL A 121 -5.95 -3.51 1.74
C VAL A 121 -5.54 -4.72 2.58
N ASP A 122 -5.45 -5.91 1.99
CA ASP A 122 -5.00 -7.11 2.69
C ASP A 122 -3.57 -6.95 3.21
N ASP A 123 -2.67 -6.42 2.41
CA ASP A 123 -1.27 -6.18 2.80
C ASP A 123 -1.17 -5.14 3.92
N ILE A 124 -1.94 -4.07 3.83
CA ILE A 124 -1.97 -3.02 4.84
C ILE A 124 -2.53 -3.56 6.16
N THR A 125 -3.51 -4.45 6.10
CA THR A 125 -4.05 -5.12 7.29
C THR A 125 -2.99 -5.99 7.98
N LEU A 126 -2.18 -6.73 7.21
CA LEU A 126 -1.05 -7.49 7.75
C LEU A 126 -0.04 -6.57 8.42
N LEU A 127 0.32 -5.48 7.77
CA LEU A 127 1.26 -4.49 8.31
C LEU A 127 0.77 -3.92 9.64
N GLU A 128 -0.51 -3.59 9.71
CA GLU A 128 -1.14 -3.09 10.94
C GLU A 128 -1.03 -4.10 12.07
N GLY A 129 -1.30 -5.37 11.78
CA GLY A 129 -1.18 -6.45 12.76
C GLY A 129 0.22 -6.60 13.30
N TRP A 130 1.22 -6.62 12.41
CA TRP A 130 2.64 -6.72 12.82
C TRP A 130 3.07 -5.52 13.67
N ALA A 131 2.70 -4.32 13.25
CA ALA A 131 3.03 -3.09 13.99
C ALA A 131 2.42 -3.10 15.39
N SER A 132 1.18 -3.55 15.50
CA SER A 132 0.48 -3.66 16.78
C SER A 132 1.20 -4.62 17.75
N GLU A 133 1.67 -5.76 17.25
CA GLU A 133 2.40 -6.74 18.06
C GLU A 133 3.74 -6.21 18.56
N VAL A 134 4.46 -5.47 17.73
CA VAL A 134 5.79 -4.94 18.07
C VAL A 134 5.72 -3.76 19.04
N ARG A 135 4.67 -2.94 18.95
CA ARG A 135 4.54 -1.73 19.75
C ARG A 135 4.13 -1.96 21.20
N ILE A 136 3.67 -3.14 21.52
CA ILE A 136 3.26 -3.51 22.89
C ILE A 136 4.50 -3.78 23.81
#